data_0dd558a7a7c6120c8c08b15cc4a19e68
#
_entry.id   0dd558a7a7c6120c8c08b15cc4a19e68
#
_cell.length_a   1.000
_cell.length_b   1.000
_cell.length_c   1.000
_cell.angle_alpha   90.00
_cell.angle_beta   90.00
_cell.angle_gamma   90.00
#
_symmetry.space_group_name_H-M   'P 1'
#
loop_
_entity.id
_entity.type
_entity.pdbx_description
1 polymer ?
#
loop_
_entity_poly.entity_id
_entity_poly.type
_entity_poly.pdbx_seq_one_letter_code
_entity_poly.pdbx_strand_id
1 'polypeptide(L)'
;MRAKLLVKLIFGFALLVSLSAQAATWRITYPRPMSESDKRAIYPVKLLALALEQTGVQYSLMPSERIMLQNKALKRLMDSRDVNVVWSVTDKQREQQLLPIRIPIYKGLIGWRLLLIRDDMPARFKYVQKLEHLIKLIPVQGRDWPDTKVLQANGFNVTADNAYGNLFNLLRQAQGDFFPRSVVEIWDEIDNPAYNTDLMVEKEIAIRYPEAMYFFVNKKSRPLANLLEKGLEKVIENGTFEQLFVHTFQGKLDRAKMSSRHVFELENSFLPTATPLERKELWYQPDEAAAEN
;
A
#
# COMPACT_ATOMS: atom_id res chain seq x y z
N MET A 1 53.49 25.89 42.79
CA MET A 1 53.55 24.87 41.70
C MET A 1 52.42 23.83 41.73
N ARG A 2 51.95 23.38 42.89
CA ARG A 2 50.89 22.32 42.98
C ARG A 2 49.49 22.74 42.47
N ALA A 3 49.09 24.01 42.66
CA ALA A 3 47.77 24.51 42.20
C ALA A 3 47.61 24.61 40.67
N LYS A 4 48.69 24.98 39.95
CA LYS A 4 48.68 25.05 38.47
C LYS A 4 48.64 23.67 37.79
N LEU A 5 49.08 22.63 38.48
CA LEU A 5 49.04 21.26 37.98
C LEU A 5 47.65 20.67 38.11
N LEU A 6 46.94 21.01 39.21
CA LEU A 6 45.56 20.53 39.44
C LEU A 6 44.56 21.09 38.42
N VAL A 7 44.70 22.39 38.08
CA VAL A 7 43.82 23.05 37.06
C VAL A 7 44.02 22.46 35.67
N LYS A 8 45.25 22.10 35.29
CA LYS A 8 45.55 21.45 34.01
C LYS A 8 45.00 20.02 33.94
N LEU A 9 44.94 19.27 35.08
CA LEU A 9 44.37 17.95 35.12
C LEU A 9 42.81 17.99 35.01
N ILE A 10 42.16 18.98 35.63
CA ILE A 10 40.70 19.16 35.54
C ILE A 10 40.30 19.58 34.14
N PHE A 11 41.05 20.46 33.42
CA PHE A 11 40.77 20.83 32.05
C PHE A 11 41.04 19.68 31.07
N GLY A 12 42.04 18.84 31.30
CA GLY A 12 42.31 17.64 30.49
C GLY A 12 41.25 16.55 30.65
N PHE A 13 40.61 16.42 31.80
CA PHE A 13 39.57 15.45 32.06
C PHE A 13 38.19 15.90 31.51
N ALA A 14 37.94 17.23 31.43
CA ALA A 14 36.71 17.77 30.83
C ALA A 14 36.68 17.63 29.28
N LEU A 15 37.87 17.51 28.62
CA LEU A 15 37.95 17.31 27.17
C LEU A 15 37.75 15.85 26.72
N LEU A 16 37.87 14.89 27.64
CA LEU A 16 37.72 13.44 27.35
C LEU A 16 36.30 12.90 27.44
N VAL A 17 35.32 13.72 27.87
CA VAL A 17 33.92 13.32 28.03
C VAL A 17 33.06 13.88 26.88
N SER A 18 33.61 14.20 25.75
CA SER A 18 32.87 14.26 24.48
C SER A 18 32.59 12.84 24.02
N LEU A 19 31.83 12.09 24.82
CA LEU A 19 31.16 10.88 24.39
C LEU A 19 30.26 11.32 23.23
N SER A 20 30.72 11.10 22.01
CA SER A 20 29.86 11.14 20.84
C SER A 20 28.70 10.23 21.16
N ALA A 21 27.58 10.80 21.58
CA ALA A 21 26.31 10.07 21.66
C ALA A 21 26.02 9.62 20.23
N GLN A 22 26.49 8.43 19.89
CA GLN A 22 26.24 7.82 18.60
C GLN A 22 24.74 7.60 18.55
N ALA A 23 24.04 8.47 17.82
CA ALA A 23 22.59 8.39 17.71
C ALA A 23 22.23 6.97 17.27
N ALA A 24 21.39 6.31 18.06
CA ALA A 24 20.98 4.93 17.78
C ALA A 24 20.33 4.88 16.39
N THR A 25 20.88 4.04 15.52
CA THR A 25 20.37 3.87 14.16
C THR A 25 19.14 2.98 14.17
N TRP A 26 18.03 3.48 13.66
CA TRP A 26 16.81 2.70 13.44
C TRP A 26 17.00 1.75 12.27
N ARG A 27 16.99 0.44 12.53
CA ARG A 27 17.07 -0.58 11.49
C ARG A 27 15.66 -1.00 11.11
N ILE A 28 15.26 -0.65 9.89
CA ILE A 28 13.94 -0.96 9.35
C ILE A 28 14.09 -2.06 8.31
N THR A 29 13.45 -3.20 8.58
CA THR A 29 13.44 -4.35 7.67
C THR A 29 12.02 -4.56 7.15
N TYR A 30 11.87 -4.56 5.83
CA TYR A 30 10.59 -4.72 5.12
C TYR A 30 10.60 -5.98 4.25
N PRO A 31 9.42 -6.50 3.81
CA PRO A 31 9.35 -7.68 2.97
C PRO A 31 10.09 -7.48 1.64
N ARG A 32 10.97 -8.41 1.29
CA ARG A 32 11.68 -8.42 0.01
C ARG A 32 10.69 -8.56 -1.15
N PRO A 33 10.82 -7.79 -2.25
CA PRO A 33 10.05 -7.99 -3.47
C PRO A 33 10.15 -9.43 -3.99
N MET A 34 9.10 -9.92 -4.66
CA MET A 34 9.02 -11.30 -5.16
C MET A 34 10.02 -11.56 -6.29
N SER A 35 10.37 -10.54 -7.06
CA SER A 35 11.36 -10.56 -8.15
C SER A 35 11.90 -9.15 -8.37
N GLU A 36 12.92 -8.99 -9.19
CA GLU A 36 13.44 -7.68 -9.61
C GLU A 36 12.40 -6.86 -10.41
N SER A 37 11.50 -7.53 -11.11
CA SER A 37 10.40 -6.89 -11.85
C SER A 37 9.21 -6.51 -10.97
N ASP A 38 9.17 -6.91 -9.70
CA ASP A 38 8.09 -6.57 -8.76
C ASP A 38 8.24 -5.14 -8.25
N LYS A 39 7.54 -4.20 -8.88
CA LYS A 39 7.59 -2.76 -8.56
C LYS A 39 6.72 -2.34 -7.37
N ARG A 40 5.90 -3.23 -6.81
CA ARG A 40 4.93 -2.91 -5.75
C ARG A 40 5.57 -2.39 -4.46
N ALA A 41 6.84 -2.68 -4.21
CA ALA A 41 7.57 -2.19 -3.05
C ALA A 41 8.17 -0.78 -3.25
N ILE A 42 8.31 -0.29 -4.49
CA ILE A 42 9.06 0.94 -4.80
C ILE A 42 8.45 2.14 -4.09
N TYR A 43 7.14 2.36 -4.27
CA TYR A 43 6.46 3.53 -3.69
C TYR A 43 6.40 3.47 -2.15
N PRO A 44 5.96 2.36 -1.50
CA PRO A 44 5.95 2.28 -0.05
C PRO A 44 7.34 2.49 0.58
N VAL A 45 8.40 1.95 -0.03
CA VAL A 45 9.76 2.12 0.49
C VAL A 45 10.24 3.58 0.34
N LYS A 46 9.94 4.24 -0.77
CA LYS A 46 10.23 5.68 -0.96
C LYS A 46 9.50 6.54 0.08
N LEU A 47 8.21 6.28 0.29
CA LEU A 47 7.43 7.01 1.29
C LEU A 47 7.94 6.77 2.71
N LEU A 48 8.31 5.53 3.01
CA LEU A 48 8.90 5.16 4.31
C LEU A 48 10.24 5.89 4.54
N ALA A 49 11.10 5.96 3.52
CA ALA A 49 12.36 6.70 3.57
C ALA A 49 12.09 8.20 3.81
N LEU A 50 11.20 8.79 3.03
CA LEU A 50 10.83 10.19 3.12
C LEU A 50 10.30 10.55 4.52
N ALA A 51 9.44 9.69 5.09
CA ALA A 51 8.92 9.88 6.44
C ALA A 51 10.03 9.81 7.50
N LEU A 52 10.95 8.85 7.39
CA LEU A 52 12.07 8.72 8.33
C LEU A 52 13.03 9.91 8.25
N GLU A 53 13.35 10.40 7.05
CA GLU A 53 14.16 11.60 6.83
C GLU A 53 13.62 12.82 7.56
N GLN A 54 12.29 13.03 7.54
CA GLN A 54 11.65 14.14 8.24
C GLN A 54 11.72 14.05 9.76
N THR A 55 12.05 12.89 10.31
CA THR A 55 12.22 12.75 11.77
C THR A 55 13.61 13.16 12.25
N GLY A 56 14.60 13.25 11.36
CA GLY A 56 15.99 13.58 11.68
C GLY A 56 16.77 12.46 12.37
N VAL A 57 16.22 11.24 12.45
CA VAL A 57 16.90 10.09 13.04
C VAL A 57 17.87 9.43 12.06
N GLN A 58 18.90 8.79 12.57
CA GLN A 58 19.71 7.88 11.77
C GLN A 58 18.92 6.60 11.52
N TYR A 59 18.84 6.17 10.28
CA TYR A 59 18.10 4.95 9.91
C TYR A 59 18.78 4.15 8.79
N SER A 60 18.40 2.88 8.69
CA SER A 60 18.70 2.02 7.54
C SER A 60 17.44 1.27 7.11
N LEU A 61 17.16 1.25 5.81
CA LEU A 61 16.06 0.50 5.20
C LEU A 61 16.65 -0.70 4.46
N MET A 62 16.22 -1.90 4.83
CA MET A 62 16.72 -3.15 4.24
C MET A 62 15.57 -4.11 3.91
N PRO A 63 15.59 -4.75 2.74
CA PRO A 63 14.66 -5.84 2.48
C PRO A 63 15.03 -7.05 3.33
N SER A 64 14.03 -7.86 3.71
CA SER A 64 14.26 -9.13 4.39
C SER A 64 15.17 -10.07 3.59
N GLU A 65 15.89 -10.95 4.26
CA GLU A 65 16.77 -11.92 3.59
C GLU A 65 15.99 -12.85 2.65
N ARG A 66 14.81 -13.28 3.09
CA ARG A 66 13.97 -14.22 2.36
C ARG A 66 12.75 -13.54 1.75
N ILE A 67 12.38 -13.98 0.55
CA ILE A 67 11.10 -13.66 -0.06
C ILE A 67 9.98 -14.31 0.76
N MET A 68 8.89 -13.57 0.97
CA MET A 68 7.72 -14.07 1.67
C MET A 68 6.43 -13.46 1.13
N LEU A 69 5.40 -14.28 1.02
CA LEU A 69 4.05 -13.82 0.68
C LEU A 69 3.48 -12.95 1.81
N GLN A 70 2.49 -12.12 1.49
CA GLN A 70 1.91 -11.13 2.41
C GLN A 70 1.50 -11.72 3.77
N ASN A 71 0.76 -12.82 3.79
CA ASN A 71 0.33 -13.43 5.06
C ASN A 71 1.51 -13.95 5.89
N LYS A 72 2.56 -14.45 5.23
CA LYS A 72 3.79 -14.86 5.92
C LYS A 72 4.53 -13.65 6.48
N ALA A 73 4.61 -12.54 5.73
CA ALA A 73 5.23 -11.30 6.20
C ALA A 73 4.50 -10.73 7.43
N LEU A 74 3.16 -10.68 7.40
CA LEU A 74 2.33 -10.25 8.53
C LEU A 74 2.53 -11.15 9.75
N LYS A 75 2.59 -12.48 9.56
CA LYS A 75 2.87 -13.42 10.65
C LYS A 75 4.27 -13.20 11.23
N ARG A 76 5.30 -12.99 10.39
CA ARG A 76 6.66 -12.70 10.86
C ARG A 76 6.73 -11.37 11.62
N LEU A 77 5.96 -10.38 11.20
CA LEU A 77 5.82 -9.12 11.92
C LEU A 77 5.19 -9.32 13.31
N MET A 78 4.13 -10.13 13.42
CA MET A 78 3.52 -10.50 14.71
C MET A 78 4.51 -11.20 15.64
N ASP A 79 5.34 -12.08 15.09
CA ASP A 79 6.35 -12.84 15.83
C ASP A 79 7.62 -12.00 16.12
N SER A 80 7.70 -10.74 15.68
CA SER A 80 8.90 -9.89 15.74
C SER A 80 10.14 -10.54 15.09
N ARG A 81 9.96 -11.18 13.93
CA ARG A 81 11.00 -11.89 13.19
C ARG A 81 11.10 -11.37 11.77
N ASP A 82 12.29 -11.36 11.21
CA ASP A 82 12.65 -11.08 9.81
C ASP A 82 12.24 -9.69 9.29
N VAL A 83 11.13 -9.11 9.74
CA VAL A 83 10.63 -7.79 9.35
C VAL A 83 10.09 -7.04 10.57
N ASN A 84 10.17 -5.72 10.55
CA ASN A 84 9.61 -4.86 11.59
C ASN A 84 8.64 -3.79 11.05
N VAL A 85 8.55 -3.66 9.73
CA VAL A 85 7.51 -2.87 9.04
C VAL A 85 6.97 -3.70 7.87
N VAL A 86 5.65 -3.74 7.71
CA VAL A 86 4.96 -4.34 6.56
C VAL A 86 3.86 -3.37 6.12
N TRP A 87 3.63 -3.19 4.83
CA TRP A 87 2.44 -2.50 4.33
C TRP A 87 1.41 -3.50 3.85
N SER A 88 0.17 -3.22 4.15
CA SER A 88 -0.96 -4.07 3.79
C SER A 88 -2.27 -3.29 3.82
N VAL A 89 -3.24 -3.77 3.06
CA VAL A 89 -4.64 -3.35 3.25
C VAL A 89 -5.07 -3.67 4.66
N THR A 90 -5.77 -2.74 5.30
CA THR A 90 -6.27 -2.93 6.66
C THR A 90 -7.57 -3.69 6.70
N ASP A 91 -7.78 -4.42 7.78
CA ASP A 91 -9.05 -4.97 8.21
C ASP A 91 -9.10 -5.09 9.75
N LYS A 92 -10.30 -5.32 10.29
CA LYS A 92 -10.52 -5.45 11.75
C LYS A 92 -9.62 -6.51 12.39
N GLN A 93 -9.41 -7.65 11.70
CA GLN A 93 -8.59 -8.76 12.22
C GLN A 93 -7.11 -8.40 12.28
N ARG A 94 -6.59 -7.74 11.23
CA ARG A 94 -5.19 -7.29 11.19
C ARG A 94 -4.89 -6.26 12.29
N GLU A 95 -5.78 -5.29 12.50
CA GLU A 95 -5.61 -4.29 13.56
C GLU A 95 -5.75 -4.88 14.97
N GLN A 96 -6.47 -6.00 15.14
CA GLN A 96 -6.44 -6.74 16.40
C GLN A 96 -5.08 -7.40 16.68
N GLN A 97 -4.31 -7.73 15.66
CA GLN A 97 -3.05 -8.48 15.76
C GLN A 97 -1.80 -7.60 15.66
N LEU A 98 -1.87 -6.53 14.90
CA LEU A 98 -0.77 -5.62 14.59
C LEU A 98 -1.14 -4.18 14.93
N LEU A 99 -0.16 -3.29 15.00
CA LEU A 99 -0.36 -1.85 15.21
C LEU A 99 -0.28 -1.14 13.86
N PRO A 100 -1.40 -0.58 13.33
CA PRO A 100 -1.40 0.22 12.12
C PRO A 100 -0.88 1.64 12.38
N ILE A 101 -0.21 2.22 11.42
CA ILE A 101 -0.03 3.66 11.28
C ILE A 101 -1.16 4.13 10.34
N ARG A 102 -2.21 4.78 10.91
CA ARG A 102 -3.47 5.04 10.19
C ARG A 102 -3.40 6.22 9.22
N ILE A 103 -2.42 6.21 8.36
CA ILE A 103 -2.26 7.12 7.23
C ILE A 103 -2.33 6.27 5.96
N PRO A 104 -3.38 6.41 5.12
CA PRO A 104 -3.53 5.66 3.88
C PRO A 104 -2.42 6.01 2.89
N ILE A 105 -1.42 5.15 2.78
CA ILE A 105 -0.20 5.42 2.00
C ILE A 105 -0.44 5.55 0.49
N TYR A 106 -1.60 5.11 -0.01
CA TYR A 106 -2.03 5.26 -1.40
C TYR A 106 -3.24 6.19 -1.56
N LYS A 107 -3.55 7.01 -0.55
CA LYS A 107 -4.71 7.91 -0.57
C LYS A 107 -6.01 7.22 -1.01
N GLY A 108 -6.22 5.97 -0.56
CA GLY A 108 -7.41 5.20 -0.89
C GLY A 108 -7.47 4.66 -2.33
N LEU A 109 -6.50 4.94 -3.20
CA LEU A 109 -6.48 4.44 -4.59
C LEU A 109 -6.49 2.91 -4.70
N ILE A 110 -6.10 2.20 -3.64
CA ILE A 110 -6.19 0.74 -3.60
C ILE A 110 -7.64 0.28 -3.76
N GLY A 111 -8.62 1.02 -3.24
CA GLY A 111 -10.04 0.72 -3.37
C GLY A 111 -10.67 1.14 -4.72
N TRP A 112 -9.94 1.81 -5.60
CA TRP A 112 -10.38 2.13 -6.96
C TRP A 112 -9.94 1.02 -7.91
N ARG A 113 -10.88 0.23 -8.39
CA ARG A 113 -10.62 -0.98 -9.18
C ARG A 113 -11.06 -0.81 -10.62
N LEU A 114 -10.11 -0.99 -11.53
CA LEU A 114 -10.37 -1.20 -12.96
C LEU A 114 -10.48 -2.70 -13.22
N LEU A 115 -11.21 -3.06 -14.27
CA LEU A 115 -11.48 -4.47 -14.57
C LEU A 115 -10.50 -4.93 -15.66
N LEU A 116 -9.66 -5.92 -15.34
CA LEU A 116 -8.92 -6.66 -16.33
C LEU A 116 -9.86 -7.74 -16.88
N ILE A 117 -10.02 -7.80 -18.20
CA ILE A 117 -10.92 -8.72 -18.90
C ILE A 117 -10.18 -9.39 -20.06
N ARG A 118 -10.73 -10.48 -20.59
CA ARG A 118 -10.27 -11.01 -21.88
C ARG A 118 -10.58 -10.02 -23.01
N ASP A 119 -9.71 -9.96 -24.00
CA ASP A 119 -9.83 -9.03 -25.12
C ASP A 119 -10.97 -9.38 -26.11
N ASP A 120 -11.50 -10.62 -26.03
CA ASP A 120 -12.70 -11.07 -26.77
C ASP A 120 -14.03 -10.73 -26.06
N MET A 121 -13.99 -10.11 -24.86
CA MET A 121 -15.18 -9.94 -23.98
C MET A 121 -15.75 -8.51 -23.85
N PRO A 122 -15.23 -7.44 -24.50
CA PRO A 122 -15.71 -6.07 -24.21
C PRO A 122 -17.22 -5.90 -24.44
N ALA A 123 -17.79 -6.60 -25.43
CA ALA A 123 -19.22 -6.51 -25.74
C ALA A 123 -20.13 -6.92 -24.57
N ARG A 124 -19.67 -7.85 -23.73
CA ARG A 124 -20.44 -8.30 -22.56
C ARG A 124 -20.58 -7.23 -21.50
N PHE A 125 -19.55 -6.37 -21.34
CA PHE A 125 -19.53 -5.30 -20.34
C PHE A 125 -20.38 -4.10 -20.73
N LYS A 126 -20.66 -3.87 -22.03
CA LYS A 126 -21.56 -2.80 -22.51
C LYS A 126 -22.98 -2.88 -21.94
N TYR A 127 -23.43 -4.07 -21.55
CA TYR A 127 -24.76 -4.29 -20.95
C TYR A 127 -24.77 -4.12 -19.44
N VAL A 128 -23.62 -3.85 -18.81
CA VAL A 128 -23.50 -3.69 -17.35
C VAL A 128 -23.81 -2.24 -16.98
N GLN A 129 -25.09 -1.93 -16.78
CA GLN A 129 -25.58 -0.59 -16.43
C GLN A 129 -25.97 -0.45 -14.95
N LYS A 130 -26.12 -1.57 -14.25
CA LYS A 130 -26.51 -1.63 -12.83
C LYS A 130 -25.64 -2.64 -12.10
N LEU A 131 -25.51 -2.45 -10.78
CA LEU A 131 -24.73 -3.34 -9.93
C LEU A 131 -25.19 -4.81 -10.03
N GLU A 132 -26.51 -5.04 -10.14
CA GLU A 132 -27.09 -6.37 -10.29
C GLU A 132 -26.62 -7.09 -11.57
N HIS A 133 -26.27 -6.33 -12.63
CA HIS A 133 -25.68 -6.89 -13.84
C HIS A 133 -24.24 -7.30 -13.61
N LEU A 134 -23.46 -6.46 -12.87
CA LEU A 134 -22.06 -6.73 -12.57
C LEU A 134 -21.91 -7.92 -11.62
N ILE A 135 -22.78 -8.06 -10.62
CA ILE A 135 -22.78 -9.16 -9.64
C ILE A 135 -22.98 -10.54 -10.29
N LYS A 136 -23.64 -10.59 -11.45
CA LYS A 136 -23.81 -11.84 -12.23
C LYS A 136 -22.51 -12.30 -12.92
N LEU A 137 -21.54 -11.43 -13.02
CA LEU A 137 -20.21 -11.75 -13.56
C LEU A 137 -19.31 -12.25 -12.44
N ILE A 138 -18.39 -13.13 -12.77
CA ILE A 138 -17.52 -13.83 -11.82
C ILE A 138 -16.17 -13.11 -11.76
N PRO A 139 -15.85 -12.40 -10.66
CA PRO A 139 -14.51 -11.84 -10.47
C PRO A 139 -13.51 -12.94 -10.11
N VAL A 140 -12.26 -12.78 -10.61
CA VAL A 140 -11.10 -13.53 -10.15
C VAL A 140 -10.41 -12.74 -9.05
N GLN A 141 -9.94 -13.39 -7.96
CA GLN A 141 -9.25 -12.68 -6.88
C GLN A 141 -8.28 -13.59 -6.11
N GLY A 142 -7.31 -12.97 -5.43
CA GLY A 142 -6.43 -13.70 -4.52
C GLY A 142 -7.17 -14.23 -3.31
N ARG A 143 -7.09 -15.54 -3.04
CA ARG A 143 -7.89 -16.21 -1.99
C ARG A 143 -7.78 -15.54 -0.61
N ASP A 144 -6.58 -15.13 -0.24
CA ASP A 144 -6.29 -14.55 1.07
C ASP A 144 -6.32 -13.01 1.07
N TRP A 145 -6.74 -12.38 -0.03
CA TRP A 145 -6.81 -10.93 -0.10
C TRP A 145 -8.10 -10.43 0.56
N PRO A 146 -8.04 -9.27 1.25
CA PRO A 146 -9.24 -8.65 1.83
C PRO A 146 -10.33 -8.40 0.81
N ASP A 147 -9.98 -8.03 -0.40
CA ASP A 147 -10.87 -7.79 -1.53
C ASP A 147 -11.84 -8.95 -1.80
N THR A 148 -11.36 -10.19 -1.66
CA THR A 148 -12.20 -11.39 -1.86
C THR A 148 -13.41 -11.37 -0.92
N LYS A 149 -13.17 -11.01 0.34
CA LYS A 149 -14.25 -10.89 1.34
C LYS A 149 -15.19 -9.72 1.04
N VAL A 150 -14.62 -8.58 0.58
CA VAL A 150 -15.41 -7.40 0.20
C VAL A 150 -16.34 -7.75 -0.97
N LEU A 151 -15.82 -8.36 -2.03
CA LEU A 151 -16.61 -8.75 -3.19
C LEU A 151 -17.70 -9.76 -2.81
N GLN A 152 -17.37 -10.79 -2.01
CA GLN A 152 -18.34 -11.79 -1.54
C GLN A 152 -19.44 -11.15 -0.67
N ALA A 153 -19.12 -10.21 0.21
CA ALA A 153 -20.08 -9.50 1.03
C ALA A 153 -21.03 -8.63 0.21
N ASN A 154 -20.60 -8.19 -0.99
CA ASN A 154 -21.44 -7.48 -1.96
C ASN A 154 -22.14 -8.40 -2.97
N GLY A 155 -22.17 -9.70 -2.72
CA GLY A 155 -22.95 -10.67 -3.50
C GLY A 155 -22.24 -11.28 -4.70
N PHE A 156 -20.96 -11.03 -4.92
CA PHE A 156 -20.22 -11.65 -6.01
C PHE A 156 -19.85 -13.11 -5.73
N ASN A 157 -19.94 -13.94 -6.74
CA ASN A 157 -19.39 -15.30 -6.72
C ASN A 157 -17.94 -15.27 -7.20
N VAL A 158 -16.97 -15.31 -6.28
CA VAL A 158 -15.56 -15.07 -6.55
C VAL A 158 -14.82 -16.38 -6.87
N THR A 159 -14.16 -16.45 -8.02
CA THR A 159 -13.13 -17.46 -8.31
C THR A 159 -11.81 -17.03 -7.72
N ALA A 160 -11.17 -17.86 -6.86
CA ALA A 160 -9.99 -17.46 -6.10
C ALA A 160 -8.86 -18.47 -6.13
N ASP A 161 -7.62 -17.98 -6.22
CA ASP A 161 -6.39 -18.78 -6.15
C ASP A 161 -5.35 -18.10 -5.26
N ASN A 162 -4.37 -18.87 -4.75
CA ASN A 162 -3.27 -18.36 -3.93
C ASN A 162 -2.06 -17.92 -4.76
N ALA A 163 -1.90 -18.49 -5.96
CA ALA A 163 -0.78 -18.18 -6.83
C ALA A 163 -1.11 -16.96 -7.71
N TYR A 164 -0.40 -15.86 -7.49
CA TYR A 164 -0.63 -14.60 -8.20
C TYR A 164 -0.67 -14.74 -9.73
N GLY A 165 0.31 -15.42 -10.33
CA GLY A 165 0.35 -15.65 -11.79
C GLY A 165 -0.82 -16.50 -12.29
N ASN A 166 -1.39 -17.37 -11.45
CA ASN A 166 -2.51 -18.21 -11.83
C ASN A 166 -3.82 -17.43 -11.95
N LEU A 167 -3.95 -16.29 -11.27
CA LEU A 167 -5.15 -15.44 -11.37
C LEU A 167 -5.38 -14.97 -12.82
N PHE A 168 -4.33 -14.62 -13.53
CA PHE A 168 -4.40 -14.25 -14.95
C PHE A 168 -4.78 -15.46 -15.84
N ASN A 169 -4.31 -16.67 -15.50
CA ASN A 169 -4.68 -17.89 -16.21
C ASN A 169 -6.15 -18.24 -16.01
N LEU A 170 -6.68 -18.10 -14.79
CA LEU A 170 -8.11 -18.31 -14.52
C LEU A 170 -8.98 -17.40 -15.39
N LEU A 171 -8.57 -16.14 -15.58
CA LEU A 171 -9.27 -15.22 -16.46
C LEU A 171 -9.20 -15.67 -17.94
N ARG A 172 -8.01 -16.00 -18.45
CA ARG A 172 -7.83 -16.51 -19.82
C ARG A 172 -8.64 -17.77 -20.11
N GLN A 173 -8.71 -18.67 -19.12
CA GLN A 173 -9.45 -19.94 -19.20
C GLN A 173 -10.96 -19.80 -18.99
N ALA A 174 -11.48 -18.56 -18.95
CA ALA A 174 -12.89 -18.27 -18.71
C ALA A 174 -13.47 -18.84 -17.38
N GLN A 175 -12.60 -19.06 -16.37
CA GLN A 175 -13.01 -19.45 -15.03
C GLN A 175 -13.44 -18.23 -14.18
N GLY A 176 -13.38 -17.05 -14.74
CA GLY A 176 -13.91 -15.79 -14.28
C GLY A 176 -14.10 -14.84 -15.45
N ASP A 177 -14.90 -13.80 -15.24
CA ASP A 177 -15.24 -12.83 -16.27
C ASP A 177 -14.34 -11.60 -16.23
N PHE A 178 -13.85 -11.23 -15.04
CA PHE A 178 -12.97 -10.07 -14.84
C PHE A 178 -12.08 -10.24 -13.61
N PHE A 179 -10.99 -9.49 -13.59
CA PHE A 179 -10.07 -9.41 -12.46
C PHE A 179 -9.98 -7.94 -12.02
N PRO A 180 -10.63 -7.56 -10.90
CA PRO A 180 -10.60 -6.18 -10.42
C PRO A 180 -9.24 -5.88 -9.83
N ARG A 181 -8.49 -4.96 -10.46
CA ARG A 181 -7.15 -4.54 -10.02
C ARG A 181 -7.14 -3.07 -9.66
N SER A 182 -6.37 -2.72 -8.63
CA SER A 182 -6.22 -1.32 -8.28
C SER A 182 -5.66 -0.49 -9.44
N VAL A 183 -6.14 0.75 -9.57
CA VAL A 183 -5.63 1.71 -10.56
C VAL A 183 -4.12 1.93 -10.45
N VAL A 184 -3.53 1.71 -9.26
CA VAL A 184 -2.07 1.84 -9.06
C VAL A 184 -1.28 0.62 -9.51
N GLU A 185 -1.93 -0.53 -9.75
CA GLU A 185 -1.30 -1.82 -10.08
C GLU A 185 -1.55 -2.26 -11.52
N ILE A 186 -2.77 -2.10 -12.02
CA ILE A 186 -3.26 -2.71 -13.27
C ILE A 186 -2.40 -2.39 -14.49
N TRP A 187 -1.80 -1.20 -14.54
CA TRP A 187 -0.99 -0.78 -15.68
C TRP A 187 0.36 -1.49 -15.72
N ASP A 188 0.98 -1.69 -14.57
CA ASP A 188 2.22 -2.46 -14.48
C ASP A 188 1.99 -3.94 -14.82
N GLU A 189 0.78 -4.44 -14.59
CA GLU A 189 0.38 -5.81 -14.90
C GLU A 189 0.08 -5.98 -16.40
N ILE A 190 -0.73 -5.10 -16.98
CA ILE A 190 -1.08 -5.20 -18.40
C ILE A 190 0.09 -4.83 -19.34
N ASP A 191 1.03 -4.05 -18.87
CA ASP A 191 2.24 -3.73 -19.62
C ASP A 191 3.34 -4.82 -19.47
N ASN A 192 3.13 -5.80 -18.58
CA ASN A 192 4.06 -6.92 -18.38
C ASN A 192 3.73 -8.07 -19.36
N PRO A 193 4.67 -8.47 -20.26
CA PRO A 193 4.45 -9.57 -21.19
C PRO A 193 4.07 -10.92 -20.55
N ALA A 194 4.40 -11.13 -19.28
CA ALA A 194 4.02 -12.33 -18.56
C ALA A 194 2.51 -12.42 -18.25
N TYR A 195 1.80 -11.29 -18.28
CA TYR A 195 0.40 -11.21 -17.86
C TYR A 195 -0.56 -10.67 -18.93
N ASN A 196 -0.09 -9.98 -19.96
CA ASN A 196 -0.93 -9.21 -20.88
C ASN A 196 -1.53 -10.00 -22.05
N THR A 197 -1.07 -11.23 -22.32
CA THR A 197 -1.58 -12.03 -23.44
C THR A 197 -3.09 -12.25 -23.33
N ASP A 198 -3.84 -11.96 -24.41
CA ASP A 198 -5.29 -12.11 -24.52
C ASP A 198 -6.11 -11.36 -23.44
N LEU A 199 -5.51 -10.32 -22.82
CA LEU A 199 -6.13 -9.52 -21.78
C LEU A 199 -6.10 -8.04 -22.12
N MET A 200 -7.12 -7.30 -21.65
CA MET A 200 -7.21 -5.86 -21.76
C MET A 200 -7.86 -5.23 -20.50
N VAL A 201 -7.67 -3.93 -20.34
CA VAL A 201 -8.40 -3.17 -19.33
C VAL A 201 -9.74 -2.72 -19.91
N GLU A 202 -10.84 -3.10 -19.25
CA GLU A 202 -12.18 -2.63 -19.57
C GLU A 202 -12.21 -1.09 -19.48
N LYS A 203 -12.96 -0.40 -20.39
CA LYS A 203 -12.81 1.04 -20.60
C LYS A 203 -13.88 1.90 -19.93
N GLU A 204 -15.04 1.34 -19.60
CA GLU A 204 -16.24 2.09 -19.22
C GLU A 204 -16.62 1.90 -17.74
N ILE A 205 -16.11 0.87 -17.07
CA ILE A 205 -16.52 0.49 -15.73
C ILE A 205 -15.36 0.62 -14.74
N ALA A 206 -15.67 1.05 -13.53
CA ALA A 206 -14.82 0.93 -12.37
C ALA A 206 -15.64 0.46 -11.16
N ILE A 207 -14.97 -0.16 -10.21
CA ILE A 207 -15.54 -0.49 -8.90
C ILE A 207 -14.80 0.35 -7.86
N ARG A 208 -15.52 0.87 -6.87
CA ARG A 208 -14.93 1.59 -5.74
C ARG A 208 -15.51 1.06 -4.42
N TYR A 209 -14.64 0.92 -3.45
CA TYR A 209 -15.00 0.72 -2.04
C TYR A 209 -13.95 1.37 -1.13
N PRO A 210 -14.34 1.90 0.04
CA PRO A 210 -13.37 2.48 0.97
C PRO A 210 -12.35 1.42 1.39
N GLU A 211 -11.08 1.69 1.11
CA GLU A 211 -9.99 0.78 1.43
C GLU A 211 -8.71 1.56 1.74
N ALA A 212 -8.05 1.20 2.81
CA ALA A 212 -6.81 1.81 3.22
C ALA A 212 -5.67 0.80 3.27
N MET A 213 -4.53 1.15 2.69
CA MET A 213 -3.28 0.43 2.92
C MET A 213 -2.42 1.24 3.90
N TYR A 214 -1.98 0.59 4.97
CA TYR A 214 -1.16 1.20 6.01
C TYR A 214 0.20 0.53 6.14
N PHE A 215 1.14 1.24 6.72
CA PHE A 215 2.26 0.58 7.39
C PHE A 215 1.78 -0.03 8.69
N PHE A 216 2.24 -1.26 8.96
CA PHE A 216 2.00 -1.99 10.19
C PHE A 216 3.32 -2.30 10.88
N VAL A 217 3.30 -2.26 12.19
CA VAL A 217 4.39 -2.71 13.06
C VAL A 217 3.87 -3.70 14.10
N ASN A 218 4.76 -4.40 14.80
CA ASN A 218 4.35 -5.23 15.91
C ASN A 218 3.71 -4.39 17.03
N LYS A 219 2.68 -4.88 17.71
CA LYS A 219 2.00 -4.16 18.82
C LYS A 219 2.92 -3.70 19.94
N LYS A 220 4.04 -4.40 20.14
CA LYS A 220 5.07 -4.04 21.15
C LYS A 220 5.99 -2.93 20.64
N SER A 221 6.00 -2.63 19.36
CA SER A 221 6.91 -1.65 18.73
C SER A 221 6.29 -0.24 18.65
N ARG A 222 5.64 0.22 19.74
CA ARG A 222 5.05 1.56 19.82
C ARG A 222 6.02 2.70 19.50
N PRO A 223 7.30 2.67 19.96
CA PRO A 223 8.25 3.73 19.58
C PRO A 223 8.46 3.83 18.07
N LEU A 224 8.51 2.69 17.35
CA LEU A 224 8.62 2.68 15.90
C LEU A 224 7.33 3.20 15.24
N ALA A 225 6.16 2.81 15.73
CA ALA A 225 4.89 3.33 15.23
C ALA A 225 4.82 4.86 15.34
N ASN A 226 5.12 5.40 16.52
CA ASN A 226 5.10 6.85 16.77
C ASN A 226 6.13 7.60 15.90
N LEU A 227 7.31 6.99 15.68
CA LEU A 227 8.33 7.56 14.80
C LEU A 227 7.81 7.68 13.36
N LEU A 228 7.23 6.60 12.82
CA LEU A 228 6.70 6.56 11.46
C LEU A 228 5.49 7.48 11.31
N GLU A 229 4.58 7.48 12.26
CA GLU A 229 3.41 8.36 12.27
C GLU A 229 3.84 9.83 12.23
N LYS A 230 4.75 10.23 13.13
CA LYS A 230 5.30 11.59 13.16
C LYS A 230 5.98 11.97 11.84
N GLY A 231 6.72 11.04 11.23
CA GLY A 231 7.37 11.28 9.94
C GLY A 231 6.37 11.45 8.81
N LEU A 232 5.34 10.60 8.77
CA LEU A 232 4.27 10.66 7.78
C LEU A 232 3.43 11.94 7.91
N GLU A 233 3.07 12.35 9.13
CA GLU A 233 2.36 13.63 9.33
C GLU A 233 3.20 14.81 8.83
N LYS A 234 4.49 14.84 9.09
CA LYS A 234 5.38 15.90 8.59
C LYS A 234 5.45 15.96 7.06
N VAL A 235 5.50 14.81 6.35
CA VAL A 235 5.50 14.81 4.89
C VAL A 235 4.15 15.19 4.30
N ILE A 236 3.05 15.00 5.05
CA ILE A 236 1.74 15.52 4.69
C ILE A 236 1.72 17.04 4.87
N GLU A 237 2.11 17.54 6.05
CA GLU A 237 2.10 18.96 6.40
C GLU A 237 2.97 19.80 5.43
N ASN A 238 4.14 19.31 5.01
CA ASN A 238 5.04 20.03 4.12
C ASN A 238 4.80 19.77 2.61
N GLY A 239 3.77 18.98 2.27
CA GLY A 239 3.36 18.67 0.89
C GLY A 239 4.23 17.65 0.15
N THR A 240 5.30 17.11 0.76
CA THR A 240 6.18 16.15 0.06
C THR A 240 5.51 14.79 -0.15
N PHE A 241 4.54 14.43 0.69
CA PHE A 241 3.69 13.27 0.46
C PHE A 241 2.89 13.40 -0.85
N GLU A 242 2.24 14.57 -1.05
CA GLU A 242 1.47 14.83 -2.26
C GLU A 242 2.36 14.86 -3.51
N GLN A 243 3.53 15.50 -3.43
CA GLN A 243 4.48 15.53 -4.54
C GLN A 243 4.93 14.12 -4.95
N LEU A 244 5.25 13.25 -3.98
CA LEU A 244 5.63 11.87 -4.25
C LEU A 244 4.45 11.08 -4.85
N PHE A 245 3.23 11.30 -4.34
CA PHE A 245 2.02 10.66 -4.81
C PHE A 245 1.71 11.03 -6.26
N VAL A 246 1.64 12.32 -6.57
CA VAL A 246 1.39 12.85 -7.92
C VAL A 246 2.48 12.36 -8.89
N HIS A 247 3.76 12.54 -8.53
CA HIS A 247 4.87 12.08 -9.37
C HIS A 247 4.77 10.57 -9.71
N THR A 248 4.26 9.76 -8.77
CA THR A 248 4.20 8.31 -8.96
C THR A 248 2.95 7.85 -9.71
N PHE A 249 1.79 8.49 -9.47
CA PHE A 249 0.51 7.93 -9.89
C PHE A 249 -0.22 8.77 -10.94
N GLN A 250 0.14 10.04 -11.19
CA GLN A 250 -0.57 10.89 -12.14
C GLN A 250 -0.72 10.23 -13.51
N GLY A 251 0.36 9.75 -14.10
CA GLY A 251 0.30 9.07 -15.40
C GLY A 251 -0.61 7.82 -15.43
N LYS A 252 -0.72 7.11 -14.29
CA LYS A 252 -1.64 5.98 -14.15
C LYS A 252 -3.10 6.44 -14.06
N LEU A 253 -3.34 7.54 -13.35
CA LEU A 253 -4.67 8.16 -13.20
C LEU A 253 -5.14 8.74 -14.54
N ASP A 254 -4.28 9.42 -15.27
CA ASP A 254 -4.57 9.94 -16.60
C ASP A 254 -4.97 8.82 -17.58
N ARG A 255 -4.22 7.71 -17.54
CA ARG A 255 -4.51 6.51 -18.34
C ARG A 255 -5.83 5.86 -17.93
N ALA A 256 -6.18 5.92 -16.64
CA ALA A 256 -7.40 5.33 -16.11
C ALA A 256 -8.67 6.04 -16.55
N LYS A 257 -8.61 7.35 -16.85
CA LYS A 257 -9.74 8.19 -17.25
C LYS A 257 -10.95 8.00 -16.33
N MET A 258 -10.73 8.13 -15.01
CA MET A 258 -11.73 7.81 -14.00
C MET A 258 -13.03 8.59 -14.16
N SER A 259 -12.96 9.88 -14.56
CA SER A 259 -14.13 10.76 -14.76
C SER A 259 -15.07 10.30 -15.90
N SER A 260 -14.59 9.46 -16.83
CA SER A 260 -15.40 8.92 -17.93
C SER A 260 -15.99 7.53 -17.65
N ARG A 261 -15.73 6.96 -16.47
CA ARG A 261 -16.18 5.61 -16.13
C ARG A 261 -17.47 5.62 -15.29
N HIS A 262 -18.30 4.62 -15.54
CA HIS A 262 -19.40 4.31 -14.64
C HIS A 262 -18.83 3.59 -13.40
N VAL A 263 -18.90 4.26 -12.24
CA VAL A 263 -18.32 3.76 -10.98
C VAL A 263 -19.41 3.04 -10.19
N PHE A 264 -19.21 1.76 -9.91
CA PHE A 264 -20.04 0.98 -9.00
C PHE A 264 -19.46 1.06 -7.58
N GLU A 265 -20.18 1.72 -6.67
CA GLU A 265 -19.80 1.80 -5.26
C GLU A 265 -20.20 0.52 -4.53
N LEU A 266 -19.25 -0.08 -3.81
CA LEU A 266 -19.45 -1.24 -2.96
C LEU A 266 -19.20 -0.87 -1.49
N GLU A 267 -19.84 -1.60 -0.59
CA GLU A 267 -19.59 -1.47 0.84
C GLU A 267 -18.37 -2.30 1.28
N ASN A 268 -17.60 -1.77 2.22
CA ASN A 268 -16.55 -2.52 2.90
C ASN A 268 -16.85 -2.64 4.40
N SER A 269 -17.64 -3.65 4.77
CA SER A 269 -18.01 -3.94 6.16
C SER A 269 -16.83 -4.41 7.04
N PHE A 270 -15.70 -4.75 6.43
CA PHE A 270 -14.48 -5.18 7.13
C PHE A 270 -13.57 -4.01 7.49
N LEU A 271 -13.82 -2.83 6.94
CA LEU A 271 -13.04 -1.63 7.25
C LEU A 271 -13.15 -1.29 8.75
N PRO A 272 -12.03 -1.05 9.45
CA PRO A 272 -12.07 -0.63 10.85
C PRO A 272 -12.75 0.74 11.01
N THR A 273 -13.55 0.89 12.06
CA THR A 273 -14.23 2.18 12.37
C THR A 273 -13.26 3.33 12.67
N ALA A 274 -12.03 3.00 13.07
CA ALA A 274 -10.97 3.96 13.31
C ALA A 274 -10.22 4.40 12.03
N THR A 275 -10.67 3.97 10.84
CA THR A 275 -10.13 4.45 9.57
C THR A 275 -10.49 5.93 9.40
N PRO A 276 -9.50 6.82 9.13
CA PRO A 276 -9.71 8.28 9.14
C PRO A 276 -10.40 8.77 7.86
N LEU A 277 -11.66 8.37 7.64
CA LEU A 277 -12.43 8.73 6.44
C LEU A 277 -12.76 10.23 6.38
N GLU A 278 -12.80 10.89 7.54
CA GLU A 278 -13.06 12.34 7.69
C GLU A 278 -11.85 13.21 7.34
N ARG A 279 -10.64 12.66 7.35
CA ARG A 279 -9.41 13.36 6.95
C ARG A 279 -9.28 13.38 5.43
N LYS A 280 -10.00 14.28 4.76
CA LYS A 280 -10.12 14.32 3.28
C LYS A 280 -8.77 14.41 2.56
N GLU A 281 -7.80 15.09 3.14
CA GLU A 281 -6.44 15.22 2.60
C GLU A 281 -5.71 13.88 2.44
N LEU A 282 -6.16 12.85 3.17
CA LEU A 282 -5.61 11.50 3.10
C LEU A 282 -6.25 10.64 2.01
N TRP A 283 -7.23 11.16 1.26
CA TRP A 283 -8.00 10.39 0.28
C TRP A 283 -8.00 11.09 -1.07
N TYR A 284 -7.75 10.34 -2.13
CA TYR A 284 -7.84 10.83 -3.48
C TYR A 284 -9.29 11.22 -3.84
N GLN A 285 -9.45 12.43 -4.38
CA GLN A 285 -10.71 12.97 -4.85
C GLN A 285 -10.61 13.21 -6.36
N PRO A 286 -11.32 12.42 -7.20
CA PRO A 286 -11.20 12.54 -8.67
C PRO A 286 -11.61 13.90 -9.22
N ASP A 287 -12.59 14.55 -8.58
CA ASP A 287 -13.19 15.80 -9.07
C ASP A 287 -12.33 17.04 -8.76
N GLU A 288 -11.50 17.01 -7.72
CA GLU A 288 -10.57 18.09 -7.37
C GLU A 288 -9.36 18.12 -8.31
N ALA A 289 -8.90 16.97 -8.77
CA ALA A 289 -7.79 16.87 -9.73
C ALA A 289 -8.11 17.41 -11.13
N ALA A 290 -9.40 17.51 -11.48
CA ALA A 290 -9.85 18.08 -12.78
C ALA A 290 -9.98 19.61 -12.75
N ALA A 291 -9.96 20.25 -11.57
CA ALA A 291 -10.13 21.69 -11.41
C ALA A 291 -8.80 22.48 -11.43
N GLU A 292 -7.66 21.79 -11.34
CA GLU A 292 -6.31 22.41 -11.29
C GLU A 292 -5.59 22.40 -12.67
N ASN A 293 -6.19 21.88 -13.73
CA ASN A 293 -5.70 21.90 -15.12
C ASN A 293 -6.63 22.76 -16.01
#